data_dfc42a5b76bbc97d123165722704842f
#
_entry.id   dfc42a5b76bbc97d123165722704842f
#
_cell.length_a   1.000
_cell.length_b   1.000
_cell.length_c   1.000
_cell.angle_alpha   90.00
_cell.angle_beta   90.00
_cell.angle_gamma   90.00
#
_symmetry.space_group_name_H-M   'P 1'
#
loop_
_entity.id
_entity.type
_entity.pdbx_description
1 polymer ?
#
loop_
_entity_poly.entity_id
_entity_poly.type
_entity_poly.pdbx_seq_one_letter_code
_entity_poly.pdbx_strand_id
1 'polypeptide(L)'
;MKNRLKIIIVLMVALTMVCSVSYTYATSLNDINKKIDSTEDKLEEGKDKVKDMNQDISQLQKKIDSNQTSIVSLEAQIAEKEASLAAKKAEINKNTDSMNKRLRNMYKSGSVSFIDIILSSGNVGELITNMEMIKIIYKSDSDLIATLKKSYAKIKAESKELAKMKSDLEAKQQQMSADKADISRKRSAVSADNKELEQKLDALNAEADRITSDIQSLSSKDTKYSG
;
A
#
# COMPACT_ATOMS: atom_id res chain seq x y z
N MET A 1 77.75 -46.02 -21.00
CA MET A 1 76.31 -46.20 -21.15
C MET A 1 75.48 -45.84 -19.95
N LYS A 2 75.83 -46.20 -18.69
CA LYS A 2 75.06 -45.94 -17.47
C LYS A 2 74.74 -44.45 -17.17
N ASN A 3 75.62 -43.50 -17.50
CA ASN A 3 75.39 -42.09 -17.23
C ASN A 3 74.47 -41.41 -18.24
N ARG A 4 74.44 -41.85 -19.49
CA ARG A 4 73.50 -41.33 -20.50
C ARG A 4 72.09 -41.78 -20.20
N LEU A 5 71.93 -42.99 -19.71
CA LEU A 5 70.59 -43.51 -19.31
C LEU A 5 70.05 -42.74 -18.09
N LYS A 6 70.91 -42.40 -17.12
CA LYS A 6 70.49 -41.56 -15.98
C LYS A 6 70.06 -40.18 -16.38
N ILE A 7 70.76 -39.52 -17.32
CA ILE A 7 70.39 -38.20 -17.85
C ILE A 7 69.04 -38.25 -18.59
N ILE A 8 68.82 -39.30 -19.36
CA ILE A 8 67.54 -39.47 -20.07
C ILE A 8 66.36 -39.69 -19.09
N ILE A 9 66.59 -40.48 -18.00
CA ILE A 9 65.59 -40.67 -16.97
C ILE A 9 65.27 -39.38 -16.21
N VAL A 10 66.29 -38.59 -15.86
CA VAL A 10 66.11 -37.29 -15.20
C VAL A 10 65.41 -36.31 -16.11
N LEU A 11 65.73 -36.27 -17.40
CA LEU A 11 65.02 -35.45 -18.39
C LEU A 11 63.53 -35.90 -18.57
N MET A 12 63.27 -37.21 -18.61
CA MET A 12 61.89 -37.71 -18.68
C MET A 12 61.06 -37.38 -17.42
N VAL A 13 61.64 -37.50 -16.22
CA VAL A 13 61.00 -37.14 -14.96
C VAL A 13 60.75 -35.61 -14.91
N ALA A 14 61.70 -34.80 -15.36
CA ALA A 14 61.53 -33.36 -15.43
C ALA A 14 60.41 -32.96 -16.42
N LEU A 15 60.35 -33.62 -17.58
CA LEU A 15 59.33 -33.37 -18.57
C LEU A 15 57.92 -33.79 -18.11
N THR A 16 57.79 -34.90 -17.36
CA THR A 16 56.51 -35.31 -16.75
C THR A 16 56.07 -34.39 -15.63
N MET A 17 57.02 -33.83 -14.86
CA MET A 17 56.70 -32.86 -13.79
C MET A 17 56.23 -31.51 -14.34
N VAL A 18 56.84 -31.03 -15.43
CA VAL A 18 56.38 -29.79 -16.11
C VAL A 18 54.99 -29.97 -16.74
N CYS A 19 54.73 -31.12 -17.39
CA CYS A 19 53.41 -31.42 -17.93
C CYS A 19 52.33 -31.50 -16.84
N SER A 20 52.64 -32.08 -15.67
CA SER A 20 51.64 -32.18 -14.58
C SER A 20 51.26 -30.84 -13.97
N VAL A 21 52.20 -29.94 -13.82
CA VAL A 21 51.95 -28.57 -13.30
C VAL A 21 51.08 -27.77 -14.29
N SER A 22 51.43 -27.81 -15.58
CA SER A 22 50.63 -27.11 -16.60
C SER A 22 49.20 -27.64 -16.75
N TYR A 23 49.02 -28.96 -16.58
CA TYR A 23 47.69 -29.58 -16.57
C TYR A 23 46.83 -29.14 -15.37
N THR A 24 47.43 -29.00 -14.18
CA THR A 24 46.75 -28.57 -12.96
C THR A 24 46.26 -27.13 -13.08
N TYR A 25 47.08 -26.20 -13.58
CA TYR A 25 46.68 -24.80 -13.79
C TYR A 25 45.64 -24.63 -14.89
N ALA A 26 45.76 -25.41 -16.02
CA ALA A 26 44.78 -25.38 -17.08
C ALA A 26 43.39 -25.88 -16.64
N THR A 27 43.36 -26.94 -15.82
CA THR A 27 42.11 -27.47 -15.23
C THR A 27 41.49 -26.45 -14.27
N SER A 28 42.34 -25.80 -13.43
CA SER A 28 41.89 -24.79 -12.47
C SER A 28 41.31 -23.56 -13.17
N LEU A 29 41.96 -23.06 -14.22
CA LEU A 29 41.47 -21.92 -14.99
C LEU A 29 40.14 -22.25 -15.71
N ASN A 30 40.01 -23.46 -16.29
CA ASN A 30 38.77 -23.88 -16.92
C ASN A 30 37.62 -23.99 -15.91
N ASP A 31 37.88 -24.45 -14.67
CA ASP A 31 36.88 -24.53 -13.63
C ASP A 31 36.45 -23.12 -13.12
N ILE A 32 37.40 -22.18 -13.07
CA ILE A 32 37.08 -20.79 -12.73
C ILE A 32 36.27 -20.13 -13.83
N ASN A 33 36.65 -20.29 -15.09
CA ASN A 33 35.90 -19.74 -16.20
C ASN A 33 34.46 -20.28 -16.24
N LYS A 34 34.24 -21.58 -15.96
CA LYS A 34 32.89 -22.13 -15.81
C LYS A 34 32.11 -21.50 -14.65
N LYS A 35 32.78 -21.15 -13.55
CA LYS A 35 32.14 -20.46 -12.44
C LYS A 35 31.83 -19.01 -12.78
N ILE A 36 32.69 -18.35 -13.55
CA ILE A 36 32.45 -17.00 -14.08
C ILE A 36 31.21 -17.02 -14.96
N ASP A 37 31.18 -17.87 -15.99
CA ASP A 37 30.05 -18.04 -16.91
C ASP A 37 28.74 -18.28 -16.12
N SER A 38 28.78 -19.23 -15.17
CA SER A 38 27.61 -19.52 -14.32
C SER A 38 27.21 -18.36 -13.40
N THR A 39 28.13 -17.48 -13.02
CA THR A 39 27.84 -16.31 -12.19
C THR A 39 27.31 -15.17 -13.05
N GLU A 40 27.83 -15.02 -14.26
CA GLU A 40 27.32 -14.08 -15.27
C GLU A 40 25.88 -14.43 -15.68
N ASP A 41 25.59 -15.73 -15.92
CA ASP A 41 24.23 -16.21 -16.21
C ASP A 41 23.27 -15.86 -15.05
N LYS A 42 23.71 -16.06 -13.80
CA LYS A 42 22.91 -15.70 -12.61
C LYS A 42 22.74 -14.18 -12.46
N LEU A 43 23.75 -13.40 -12.85
CA LEU A 43 23.65 -11.94 -12.84
C LEU A 43 22.65 -11.45 -13.90
N GLU A 44 22.64 -12.07 -15.07
CA GLU A 44 21.67 -11.79 -16.14
C GLU A 44 20.25 -12.14 -15.69
N GLU A 45 20.05 -13.35 -15.11
CA GLU A 45 18.78 -13.76 -14.51
C GLU A 45 18.37 -12.80 -13.37
N GLY A 46 19.34 -12.35 -12.58
CA GLY A 46 19.14 -11.34 -11.54
C GLY A 46 18.66 -10.00 -12.10
N LYS A 47 19.25 -9.54 -13.21
CA LYS A 47 18.83 -8.31 -13.91
C LYS A 47 17.41 -8.42 -14.46
N ASP A 48 17.03 -9.57 -15.01
CA ASP A 48 15.66 -9.81 -15.47
C ASP A 48 14.67 -9.78 -14.31
N LYS A 49 14.98 -10.40 -13.18
CA LYS A 49 14.18 -10.31 -11.96
C LYS A 49 14.05 -8.85 -11.45
N VAL A 50 15.10 -8.07 -11.54
CA VAL A 50 15.07 -6.61 -11.22
C VAL A 50 14.11 -5.88 -12.13
N LYS A 51 14.13 -6.18 -13.42
CA LYS A 51 13.23 -5.57 -14.41
C LYS A 51 11.77 -5.90 -14.10
N ASP A 52 11.47 -7.16 -13.80
CA ASP A 52 10.12 -7.59 -13.43
C ASP A 52 9.67 -6.94 -12.10
N MET A 53 10.54 -6.91 -11.09
CA MET A 53 10.24 -6.22 -9.84
C MET A 53 10.03 -4.71 -10.02
N ASN A 54 10.77 -4.06 -10.92
CA ASN A 54 10.55 -2.65 -11.23
C ASN A 54 9.20 -2.41 -11.91
N GLN A 55 8.72 -3.35 -12.72
CA GLN A 55 7.36 -3.30 -13.27
C GLN A 55 6.31 -3.45 -12.17
N ASP A 56 6.48 -4.42 -11.27
CA ASP A 56 5.61 -4.61 -10.10
C ASP A 56 5.56 -3.35 -9.21
N ILE A 57 6.74 -2.78 -8.92
CA ILE A 57 6.86 -1.54 -8.15
C ILE A 57 6.13 -0.40 -8.85
N SER A 58 6.24 -0.28 -10.18
CA SER A 58 5.51 0.73 -10.95
C SER A 58 3.99 0.55 -10.87
N GLN A 59 3.51 -0.70 -10.91
CA GLN A 59 2.08 -1.00 -10.76
C GLN A 59 1.59 -0.68 -9.34
N LEU A 60 2.36 -1.05 -8.31
CA LEU A 60 2.05 -0.72 -6.92
C LEU A 60 2.04 0.79 -6.70
N GLN A 61 2.98 1.53 -7.29
CA GLN A 61 3.00 2.98 -7.22
C GLN A 61 1.74 3.60 -7.83
N LYS A 62 1.30 3.13 -9.00
CA LYS A 62 0.05 3.57 -9.61
C LYS A 62 -1.17 3.29 -8.72
N LYS A 63 -1.20 2.13 -8.04
CA LYS A 63 -2.25 1.82 -7.07
C LYS A 63 -2.23 2.77 -5.87
N ILE A 64 -1.05 3.07 -5.35
CA ILE A 64 -0.86 4.02 -4.25
C ILE A 64 -1.38 5.40 -4.67
N ASP A 65 -1.02 5.89 -5.85
CA ASP A 65 -1.44 7.20 -6.35
C ASP A 65 -2.96 7.26 -6.55
N SER A 66 -3.56 6.20 -7.10
CA SER A 66 -5.01 6.07 -7.25
C SER A 66 -5.72 6.01 -5.88
N ASN A 67 -5.17 5.25 -4.93
CA ASN A 67 -5.69 5.20 -3.57
C ASN A 67 -5.58 6.56 -2.86
N GLN A 68 -4.45 7.26 -3.02
CA GLN A 68 -4.27 8.61 -2.47
C GLN A 68 -5.33 9.59 -2.99
N THR A 69 -5.59 9.58 -4.30
CA THR A 69 -6.66 10.39 -4.91
C THR A 69 -8.03 10.01 -4.34
N SER A 70 -8.29 8.72 -4.19
CA SER A 70 -9.55 8.22 -3.60
C SER A 70 -9.69 8.62 -2.12
N ILE A 71 -8.60 8.61 -1.36
CA ILE A 71 -8.57 9.03 0.05
C ILE A 71 -8.94 10.50 0.15
N VAL A 72 -8.30 11.39 -0.62
CA VAL A 72 -8.59 12.84 -0.61
C VAL A 72 -10.05 13.11 -0.97
N SER A 73 -10.57 12.43 -2.00
CA SER A 73 -11.99 12.54 -2.38
C SER A 73 -12.93 12.07 -1.26
N LEU A 74 -12.60 10.97 -0.62
CA LEU A 74 -13.40 10.39 0.46
C LEU A 74 -13.38 11.27 1.72
N GLU A 75 -12.24 11.86 2.06
CA GLU A 75 -12.09 12.84 3.14
C GLU A 75 -12.97 14.08 2.92
N ALA A 76 -12.98 14.61 1.69
CA ALA A 76 -13.83 15.75 1.33
C ALA A 76 -15.33 15.39 1.46
N GLN A 77 -15.75 14.22 0.97
CA GLN A 77 -17.13 13.73 1.09
C GLN A 77 -17.53 13.51 2.55
N ILE A 78 -16.62 12.97 3.38
CA ILE A 78 -16.84 12.81 4.82
C ILE A 78 -17.07 14.15 5.48
N ALA A 79 -16.22 15.14 5.22
CA ALA A 79 -16.32 16.48 5.78
C ALA A 79 -17.65 17.17 5.39
N GLU A 80 -18.04 17.10 4.12
CA GLU A 80 -19.32 17.60 3.63
C GLU A 80 -20.51 16.93 4.32
N LYS A 81 -20.46 15.60 4.44
CA LYS A 81 -21.51 14.81 5.07
C LYS A 81 -21.62 15.07 6.57
N GLU A 82 -20.51 15.28 7.27
CA GLU A 82 -20.45 15.70 8.68
C GLU A 82 -21.10 17.06 8.88
N ALA A 83 -20.76 18.04 8.05
CA ALA A 83 -21.35 19.39 8.10
C ALA A 83 -22.88 19.34 7.84
N SER A 84 -23.31 18.59 6.84
CA SER A 84 -24.73 18.36 6.54
C SER A 84 -25.48 17.71 7.70
N LEU A 85 -24.89 16.69 8.33
CA LEU A 85 -25.48 16.03 9.49
C LEU A 85 -25.56 16.95 10.71
N ALA A 86 -24.53 17.78 10.94
CA ALA A 86 -24.55 18.77 12.02
C ALA A 86 -25.67 19.80 11.82
N ALA A 87 -25.83 20.34 10.61
CA ALA A 87 -26.90 21.26 10.26
C ALA A 87 -28.30 20.65 10.46
N LYS A 88 -28.51 19.42 9.97
CA LYS A 88 -29.79 18.69 10.16
C LYS A 88 -30.09 18.41 11.62
N LYS A 89 -29.10 18.05 12.44
CA LYS A 89 -29.27 17.86 13.88
C LYS A 89 -29.65 19.16 14.56
N ALA A 90 -29.03 20.27 14.21
CA ALA A 90 -29.36 21.58 14.75
C ALA A 90 -30.80 21.99 14.41
N GLU A 91 -31.24 21.76 13.17
CA GLU A 91 -32.62 22.02 12.74
C GLU A 91 -33.64 21.15 13.51
N ILE A 92 -33.36 19.85 13.65
CA ILE A 92 -34.22 18.94 14.44
C ILE A 92 -34.31 19.40 15.90
N ASN A 93 -33.18 19.77 16.52
CA ASN A 93 -33.20 20.26 17.89
C ASN A 93 -34.05 21.51 18.03
N LYS A 94 -33.89 22.49 17.11
CA LYS A 94 -34.73 23.70 17.08
C LYS A 94 -36.23 23.36 16.95
N ASN A 95 -36.57 22.45 16.06
CA ASN A 95 -37.97 22.05 15.86
C ASN A 95 -38.51 21.27 17.06
N THR A 96 -37.69 20.40 17.67
CA THR A 96 -38.03 19.69 18.91
C THR A 96 -38.25 20.63 20.09
N ASP A 97 -37.40 21.63 20.26
CA ASP A 97 -37.56 22.65 21.28
C ASP A 97 -38.83 23.47 21.11
N SER A 98 -39.15 23.83 19.88
CA SER A 98 -40.41 24.50 19.55
C SER A 98 -41.62 23.64 19.88
N MET A 99 -41.58 22.37 19.54
CA MET A 99 -42.63 21.39 19.88
C MET A 99 -42.76 21.22 21.39
N ASN A 100 -41.66 21.09 22.12
CA ASN A 100 -41.66 20.95 23.58
C ASN A 100 -42.26 22.19 24.28
N LYS A 101 -41.92 23.41 23.76
CA LYS A 101 -42.54 24.64 24.28
C LYS A 101 -44.06 24.65 24.06
N ARG A 102 -44.50 24.24 22.89
CA ARG A 102 -45.96 24.14 22.60
C ARG A 102 -46.63 23.13 23.49
N LEU A 103 -46.11 21.89 23.58
CA LEU A 103 -46.64 20.84 24.47
C LEU A 103 -46.68 21.30 25.95
N ARG A 104 -45.65 22.01 26.42
CA ARG A 104 -45.60 22.57 27.79
C ARG A 104 -46.67 23.62 27.98
N ASN A 105 -46.91 24.51 27.02
CA ASN A 105 -47.91 25.52 27.06
C ASN A 105 -49.32 24.87 27.06
N MET A 106 -49.54 23.89 26.17
CA MET A 106 -50.78 23.13 26.15
C MET A 106 -51.05 22.42 27.47
N TYR A 107 -50.03 21.79 28.08
CA TYR A 107 -50.17 21.14 29.38
C TYR A 107 -50.48 22.13 30.51
N LYS A 108 -49.83 23.28 30.54
CA LYS A 108 -50.04 24.32 31.56
C LYS A 108 -51.40 25.01 31.44
N SER A 109 -51.86 25.20 30.19
CA SER A 109 -53.19 25.80 29.90
C SER A 109 -54.34 24.82 30.07
N GLY A 110 -54.04 23.51 30.24
CA GLY A 110 -55.02 22.44 30.28
C GLY A 110 -55.65 22.16 28.90
N SER A 111 -56.27 20.98 28.75
CA SER A 111 -57.07 20.66 27.57
C SER A 111 -58.31 21.55 27.41
N VAL A 112 -58.56 22.33 28.41
CA VAL A 112 -59.63 23.33 28.55
C VAL A 112 -59.49 24.45 27.50
N SER A 113 -58.27 24.79 27.06
CA SER A 113 -58.03 25.93 26.18
C SER A 113 -58.75 25.85 24.80
N PHE A 114 -58.79 24.69 24.19
CA PHE A 114 -59.50 24.53 22.90
C PHE A 114 -61.03 24.48 23.08
N ILE A 115 -61.48 23.82 24.14
CA ILE A 115 -62.86 23.76 24.48
C ILE A 115 -63.37 25.14 24.92
N ASP A 116 -62.56 25.89 25.71
CA ASP A 116 -62.88 27.23 26.11
C ASP A 116 -62.98 28.20 24.92
N ILE A 117 -62.07 28.12 23.95
CA ILE A 117 -62.11 28.91 22.71
C ILE A 117 -63.40 28.60 21.92
N ILE A 118 -63.81 27.35 21.88
CA ILE A 118 -65.07 26.93 21.20
C ILE A 118 -66.27 27.43 21.99
N LEU A 119 -66.28 27.26 23.31
CA LEU A 119 -67.41 27.64 24.17
C LEU A 119 -67.53 29.14 24.42
N SER A 120 -66.43 29.88 24.29
CA SER A 120 -66.40 31.36 24.42
C SER A 120 -66.78 32.10 23.15
N SER A 121 -67.04 31.39 22.05
CA SER A 121 -67.47 31.99 20.79
C SER A 121 -68.85 32.67 20.93
N GLY A 122 -68.87 33.98 20.67
CA GLY A 122 -70.08 34.83 20.84
C GLY A 122 -71.12 34.63 19.77
N ASN A 123 -70.76 33.97 18.62
CA ASN A 123 -71.69 33.67 17.52
C ASN A 123 -71.17 32.50 16.68
N VAL A 124 -72.04 31.96 15.82
CA VAL A 124 -71.75 30.79 14.97
C VAL A 124 -70.57 31.02 14.01
N GLY A 125 -70.38 32.24 13.53
CA GLY A 125 -69.26 32.61 12.62
C GLY A 125 -67.90 32.51 13.37
N GLU A 126 -67.83 33.05 14.58
CA GLU A 126 -66.65 32.92 15.44
C GLU A 126 -66.36 31.44 15.78
N LEU A 127 -67.41 30.67 16.07
CA LEU A 127 -67.30 29.23 16.33
C LEU A 127 -66.64 28.48 15.14
N ILE A 128 -67.12 28.71 13.93
CA ILE A 128 -66.58 28.11 12.72
C ILE A 128 -65.11 28.53 12.54
N THR A 129 -64.78 29.82 12.68
CA THR A 129 -63.41 30.35 12.55
C THR A 129 -62.49 29.75 13.59
N ASN A 130 -62.94 29.63 14.82
CA ASN A 130 -62.16 29.05 15.93
C ASN A 130 -61.93 27.54 15.70
N MET A 131 -62.92 26.81 15.18
CA MET A 131 -62.78 25.39 14.81
C MET A 131 -61.78 25.22 13.65
N GLU A 132 -61.82 26.07 12.63
CA GLU A 132 -60.87 26.03 11.53
C GLU A 132 -59.45 26.33 12.03
N MET A 133 -59.25 27.30 12.87
CA MET A 133 -57.94 27.63 13.48
C MET A 133 -57.39 26.45 14.29
N ILE A 134 -58.21 25.80 15.11
CA ILE A 134 -57.85 24.60 15.87
C ILE A 134 -57.43 23.47 14.93
N LYS A 135 -58.17 23.25 13.86
CA LYS A 135 -57.88 22.23 12.82
C LYS A 135 -56.56 22.51 12.14
N ILE A 136 -56.26 23.77 11.77
CA ILE A 136 -55.00 24.18 11.15
C ILE A 136 -53.85 23.95 12.13
N ILE A 137 -53.99 24.31 13.41
CA ILE A 137 -52.96 24.10 14.45
C ILE A 137 -52.69 22.60 14.61
N TYR A 138 -53.73 21.77 14.76
CA TYR A 138 -53.60 20.31 14.89
C TYR A 138 -52.91 19.67 13.72
N LYS A 139 -53.30 20.10 12.49
CA LYS A 139 -52.67 19.61 11.25
C LYS A 139 -51.21 20.00 11.18
N SER A 140 -50.86 21.25 11.52
CA SER A 140 -49.51 21.74 11.55
C SER A 140 -48.62 20.97 12.53
N ASP A 141 -49.16 20.65 13.70
CA ASP A 141 -48.43 19.86 14.72
C ASP A 141 -48.23 18.40 14.27
N SER A 142 -49.21 17.81 13.67
CA SER A 142 -49.13 16.46 13.09
C SER A 142 -48.08 16.40 11.97
N ASP A 143 -48.08 17.37 11.07
CA ASP A 143 -47.12 17.47 9.96
C ASP A 143 -45.70 17.69 10.49
N LEU A 144 -45.54 18.51 11.55
CA LEU A 144 -44.24 18.75 12.21
C LEU A 144 -43.72 17.45 12.86
N ILE A 145 -44.54 16.71 13.57
CA ILE A 145 -44.18 15.40 14.17
C ILE A 145 -43.76 14.42 13.10
N ALA A 146 -44.52 14.32 11.99
CA ALA A 146 -44.21 13.43 10.88
C ALA A 146 -42.86 13.80 10.23
N THR A 147 -42.60 15.11 10.05
CA THR A 147 -41.36 15.65 9.52
C THR A 147 -40.18 15.34 10.42
N LEU A 148 -40.31 15.56 11.74
CA LEU A 148 -39.31 15.21 12.73
C LEU A 148 -38.94 13.72 12.69
N LYS A 149 -39.98 12.86 12.69
CA LYS A 149 -39.80 11.40 12.63
C LYS A 149 -39.04 10.99 11.35
N LYS A 150 -39.41 11.55 10.20
CA LYS A 150 -38.70 11.31 8.92
C LYS A 150 -37.25 11.82 8.95
N SER A 151 -37.04 12.99 9.52
CA SER A 151 -35.68 13.59 9.64
C SER A 151 -34.79 12.77 10.56
N TYR A 152 -35.31 12.27 11.69
CA TYR A 152 -34.56 11.37 12.56
C TYR A 152 -34.17 10.07 11.86
N ALA A 153 -35.08 9.47 11.11
CA ALA A 153 -34.80 8.26 10.35
C ALA A 153 -33.69 8.51 9.30
N LYS A 154 -33.75 9.67 8.62
CA LYS A 154 -32.75 10.09 7.63
C LYS A 154 -31.38 10.31 8.26
N ILE A 155 -31.31 11.04 9.39
CA ILE A 155 -30.05 11.23 10.11
C ILE A 155 -29.46 9.89 10.56
N LYS A 156 -30.27 8.95 11.05
CA LYS A 156 -29.79 7.64 11.45
C LYS A 156 -29.18 6.87 10.27
N ALA A 157 -29.79 6.93 9.10
CA ALA A 157 -29.28 6.29 7.88
C ALA A 157 -27.98 6.95 7.41
N GLU A 158 -27.94 8.28 7.33
CA GLU A 158 -26.76 9.05 6.92
C GLU A 158 -25.59 8.89 7.91
N SER A 159 -25.87 8.80 9.22
CA SER A 159 -24.84 8.52 10.22
C SER A 159 -24.21 7.14 10.06
N LYS A 160 -25.03 6.13 9.69
CA LYS A 160 -24.53 4.78 9.40
C LYS A 160 -23.66 4.77 8.13
N GLU A 161 -24.08 5.47 7.11
CA GLU A 161 -23.32 5.62 5.86
C GLU A 161 -21.97 6.32 6.11
N LEU A 162 -21.98 7.41 6.90
CA LEU A 162 -20.76 8.11 7.29
C LEU A 162 -19.80 7.21 8.07
N ALA A 163 -20.29 6.40 9.00
CA ALA A 163 -19.48 5.44 9.72
C ALA A 163 -18.83 4.42 8.79
N LYS A 164 -19.55 3.95 7.76
CA LYS A 164 -19.01 3.06 6.74
C LYS A 164 -17.92 3.76 5.92
N MET A 165 -18.16 4.99 5.47
CA MET A 165 -17.16 5.76 4.72
C MET A 165 -15.87 5.95 5.50
N LYS A 166 -15.96 6.22 6.81
CA LYS A 166 -14.78 6.33 7.69
C LYS A 166 -14.02 5.00 7.80
N SER A 167 -14.73 3.89 7.94
CA SER A 167 -14.11 2.56 7.95
C SER A 167 -13.43 2.22 6.62
N ASP A 168 -14.07 2.56 5.49
CA ASP A 168 -13.49 2.35 4.16
C ASP A 168 -12.25 3.22 3.94
N LEU A 169 -12.24 4.46 4.46
CA LEU A 169 -11.07 5.35 4.44
C LEU A 169 -9.91 4.75 5.22
N GLU A 170 -10.17 4.28 6.44
CA GLU A 170 -9.16 3.67 7.31
C GLU A 170 -8.55 2.41 6.66
N ALA A 171 -9.39 1.54 6.09
CA ALA A 171 -8.93 0.36 5.36
C ALA A 171 -8.04 0.73 4.16
N LYS A 172 -8.40 1.76 3.39
CA LYS A 172 -7.57 2.24 2.27
C LYS A 172 -6.23 2.82 2.74
N GLN A 173 -6.19 3.55 3.84
CA GLN A 173 -4.96 4.09 4.42
C GLN A 173 -4.04 2.96 4.90
N GLN A 174 -4.59 1.94 5.56
CA GLN A 174 -3.83 0.75 5.98
C GLN A 174 -3.26 -0.01 4.78
N GLN A 175 -4.06 -0.24 3.74
CA GLN A 175 -3.61 -0.91 2.52
C GLN A 175 -2.48 -0.14 1.85
N MET A 176 -2.60 1.18 1.72
CA MET A 176 -1.56 2.02 1.13
C MET A 176 -0.25 1.97 1.95
N SER A 177 -0.34 1.92 3.27
CA SER A 177 0.83 1.76 4.14
C SER A 177 1.51 0.41 3.94
N ALA A 178 0.73 -0.67 3.83
CA ALA A 178 1.25 -2.01 3.54
C ALA A 178 1.93 -2.08 2.16
N ASP A 179 1.32 -1.51 1.13
CA ASP A 179 1.87 -1.46 -0.23
C ASP A 179 3.21 -0.69 -0.27
N LYS A 180 3.31 0.45 0.44
CA LYS A 180 4.57 1.21 0.58
C LYS A 180 5.65 0.40 1.28
N ALA A 181 5.31 -0.33 2.33
CA ALA A 181 6.25 -1.20 3.03
C ALA A 181 6.73 -2.36 2.15
N ASP A 182 5.84 -2.93 1.32
CA ASP A 182 6.18 -3.99 0.38
C ASP A 182 7.15 -3.51 -0.70
N ILE A 183 6.91 -2.34 -1.29
CA ILE A 183 7.83 -1.69 -2.24
C ILE A 183 9.23 -1.53 -1.61
N SER A 184 9.29 -1.04 -0.36
CA SER A 184 10.55 -0.83 0.33
C SER A 184 11.32 -2.14 0.52
N ARG A 185 10.64 -3.19 0.95
CA ARG A 185 11.23 -4.53 1.12
C ARG A 185 11.76 -5.10 -0.20
N LYS A 186 10.95 -5.04 -1.26
CA LYS A 186 11.34 -5.52 -2.59
C LYS A 186 12.56 -4.79 -3.12
N ARG A 187 12.63 -3.46 -2.99
CA ARG A 187 13.80 -2.67 -3.39
C ARG A 187 15.06 -3.05 -2.64
N SER A 188 14.95 -3.27 -1.33
CA SER A 188 16.09 -3.64 -0.50
C SER A 188 16.62 -5.04 -0.84
N ALA A 189 15.73 -6.00 -1.06
CA ALA A 189 16.10 -7.37 -1.45
C ALA A 189 16.85 -7.40 -2.78
N VAL A 190 16.31 -6.75 -3.81
CA VAL A 190 16.94 -6.64 -5.13
C VAL A 190 18.33 -6.01 -5.06
N SER A 191 18.46 -4.91 -4.29
CA SER A 191 19.76 -4.22 -4.15
C SER A 191 20.79 -5.10 -3.44
N ALA A 192 20.38 -5.91 -2.46
CA ALA A 192 21.28 -6.81 -1.74
C ALA A 192 21.77 -7.96 -2.64
N ASP A 193 20.85 -8.60 -3.37
CA ASP A 193 21.16 -9.73 -4.25
C ASP A 193 22.11 -9.32 -5.37
N ASN A 194 21.88 -8.17 -6.01
CA ASN A 194 22.76 -7.66 -7.06
C ASN A 194 24.16 -7.36 -6.55
N LYS A 195 24.27 -6.73 -5.39
CA LYS A 195 25.57 -6.42 -4.80
C LYS A 195 26.36 -7.69 -4.47
N GLU A 196 25.70 -8.74 -3.98
CA GLU A 196 26.34 -10.01 -3.69
C GLU A 196 26.87 -10.69 -4.97
N LEU A 197 26.09 -10.67 -6.06
CA LEU A 197 26.48 -11.26 -7.33
C LEU A 197 27.66 -10.49 -7.96
N GLU A 198 27.63 -9.17 -7.95
CA GLU A 198 28.72 -8.33 -8.44
C GLU A 198 30.03 -8.62 -7.66
N GLN A 199 29.98 -8.70 -6.33
CA GLN A 199 31.16 -9.02 -5.51
C GLN A 199 31.72 -10.43 -5.82
N LYS A 200 30.87 -11.41 -6.08
CA LYS A 200 31.29 -12.75 -6.48
C LYS A 200 31.97 -12.75 -7.83
N LEU A 201 31.42 -12.01 -8.79
CA LEU A 201 32.00 -11.89 -10.14
C LEU A 201 33.38 -11.22 -10.08
N ASP A 202 33.52 -10.14 -9.33
CA ASP A 202 34.80 -9.45 -9.14
C ASP A 202 35.85 -10.38 -8.52
N ALA A 203 35.48 -11.16 -7.51
CA ALA A 203 36.38 -12.12 -6.87
C ALA A 203 36.82 -13.24 -7.82
N LEU A 204 35.91 -13.78 -8.64
CA LEU A 204 36.23 -14.81 -9.63
C LEU A 204 37.13 -14.28 -10.75
N ASN A 205 36.89 -13.06 -11.22
CA ASN A 205 37.72 -12.43 -12.22
C ASN A 205 39.14 -12.19 -11.70
N ALA A 206 39.28 -11.69 -10.46
CA ALA A 206 40.59 -11.50 -9.82
C ALA A 206 41.35 -12.84 -9.64
N GLU A 207 40.65 -13.94 -9.37
CA GLU A 207 41.26 -15.27 -9.28
C GLU A 207 41.71 -15.79 -10.66
N ALA A 208 40.90 -15.58 -11.70
CA ALA A 208 41.26 -15.93 -13.08
C ALA A 208 42.51 -15.15 -13.56
N ASP A 209 42.57 -13.87 -13.28
CA ASP A 209 43.72 -13.02 -13.62
C ASP A 209 45.01 -13.48 -12.91
N ARG A 210 44.95 -13.88 -11.64
CA ARG A 210 46.10 -14.43 -10.92
C ARG A 210 46.60 -15.71 -11.56
N ILE A 211 45.72 -16.66 -11.86
CA ILE A 211 46.08 -17.92 -12.50
C ILE A 211 46.67 -17.68 -13.89
N THR A 212 46.11 -16.77 -14.66
CA THR A 212 46.64 -16.38 -15.95
C THR A 212 48.04 -15.82 -15.86
N SER A 213 48.28 -14.93 -14.84
CA SER A 213 49.62 -14.38 -14.60
C SER A 213 50.61 -15.44 -14.17
N ASP A 214 50.19 -16.39 -13.33
CA ASP A 214 51.04 -17.52 -12.91
C ASP A 214 51.45 -18.41 -14.10
N ILE A 215 50.50 -18.73 -15.00
CA ILE A 215 50.77 -19.48 -16.23
C ILE A 215 51.76 -18.73 -17.10
N GLN A 216 51.59 -17.42 -17.31
CA GLN A 216 52.52 -16.62 -18.11
C GLN A 216 53.93 -16.57 -17.50
N SER A 217 54.01 -16.45 -16.17
CA SER A 217 55.30 -16.42 -15.45
C SER A 217 56.05 -17.75 -15.56
N LEU A 218 55.33 -18.89 -15.56
CA LEU A 218 55.89 -20.23 -15.76
C LEU A 218 56.36 -20.41 -17.19
N SER A 219 55.55 -19.99 -18.17
CA SER A 219 55.93 -20.06 -19.61
C SER A 219 57.14 -19.21 -19.95
N SER A 220 57.29 -18.02 -19.35
CA SER A 220 58.44 -17.15 -19.56
C SER A 220 59.72 -17.66 -18.95
N LYS A 221 59.65 -18.45 -17.87
CA LYS A 221 60.81 -19.12 -17.25
C LYS A 221 61.30 -20.29 -18.10
N ASP A 222 60.40 -21.02 -18.75
CA ASP A 222 60.73 -22.20 -19.57
C ASP A 222 61.48 -21.78 -20.85
N THR A 223 61.15 -20.64 -21.46
CA THR A 223 61.85 -20.10 -22.63
C THR A 223 63.28 -19.61 -22.31
N LYS A 224 63.62 -19.32 -21.06
CA LYS A 224 64.97 -18.96 -20.66
C LYS A 224 65.94 -20.16 -20.52
N TYR A 225 65.44 -21.38 -20.43
CA TYR A 225 66.25 -22.59 -20.30
C TYR A 225 66.40 -23.38 -21.59
N SER A 226 65.81 -22.94 -22.71
CA SER A 226 65.86 -23.58 -24.04
C SER A 226 66.74 -22.90 -25.04
N GLY A 227 67.66 -22.02 -24.59
CA GLY A 227 68.62 -21.30 -25.42
C GLY A 227 70.06 -21.73 -25.20
#